data_3afa80bb10de5f627437a3a5b4a46130
#
_entry.id   3afa80bb10de5f627437a3a5b4a46130
#
_cell.length_a   1.000
_cell.length_b   1.000
_cell.length_c   1.000
_cell.angle_alpha   90.00
_cell.angle_beta   90.00
_cell.angle_gamma   90.00
#
_symmetry.space_group_name_H-M   'P 1'
#
loop_
_entity.id
_entity.type
_entity.pdbx_description
1 polymer ?
#
loop_
_entity_poly.entity_id
_entity_poly.type
_entity_poly.pdbx_seq_one_letter_code
_entity_poly.pdbx_strand_id
1 'polypeptide(L)'
;MRIRRFKIMDISKKDWKLFRERLSDWQENYMKGLVKEYVDFLNDDTKHASEKFWELEKRIKEDKHHPGVIMEMSKSEAIWDIVRLIRLKVITYDDLSEFSDELQQEVKRILEISR
;
A
#
# COMPACT_ATOMS: atom_id res chain seq x y z
N MET A 1 3.90 15.82 -25.47
CA MET A 1 2.45 15.61 -25.32
C MET A 1 2.07 15.43 -23.86
N ARG A 2 1.03 16.09 -23.42
CA ARG A 2 0.56 15.99 -22.04
C ARG A 2 -0.31 14.73 -21.88
N ILE A 3 0.04 13.88 -20.90
CA ILE A 3 -0.81 12.77 -20.52
C ILE A 3 -1.90 13.33 -19.61
N ARG A 4 -3.14 13.20 -20.03
CA ARG A 4 -4.27 13.70 -19.26
C ARG A 4 -4.80 12.62 -18.35
N ARG A 5 -4.78 12.91 -17.06
CA ARG A 5 -5.43 12.09 -16.04
C ARG A 5 -6.93 12.20 -16.20
N PHE A 6 -7.67 11.08 -16.18
CA PHE A 6 -9.12 11.19 -16.13
C PHE A 6 -9.56 11.73 -14.78
N LYS A 7 -10.68 12.44 -14.80
CA LYS A 7 -11.19 13.09 -13.59
C LYS A 7 -11.75 12.06 -12.61
N ILE A 8 -11.37 12.17 -11.36
CA ILE A 8 -11.93 11.38 -10.27
C ILE A 8 -12.61 12.30 -9.27
N MET A 9 -13.49 11.74 -8.44
CA MET A 9 -14.17 12.51 -7.41
C MET A 9 -13.19 12.95 -6.31
N ASP A 10 -13.54 14.04 -5.64
CA ASP A 10 -12.81 14.45 -4.45
C ASP A 10 -13.23 13.57 -3.27
N ILE A 11 -12.26 13.24 -2.42
CA ILE A 11 -12.56 12.47 -1.22
C ILE A 11 -13.34 13.33 -0.23
N SER A 12 -14.36 12.75 0.43
CA SER A 12 -15.10 13.47 1.47
C SER A 12 -14.24 13.67 2.72
N LYS A 13 -14.63 14.63 3.55
CA LYS A 13 -13.93 14.86 4.83
C LYS A 13 -13.96 13.62 5.73
N LYS A 14 -15.08 12.93 5.75
CA LYS A 14 -15.26 11.73 6.55
C LYS A 14 -14.33 10.61 6.09
N ASP A 15 -14.30 10.35 4.79
CA ASP A 15 -13.43 9.33 4.22
C ASP A 15 -11.95 9.68 4.38
N TRP A 16 -11.62 10.95 4.23
CA TRP A 16 -10.24 11.41 4.42
C TRP A 16 -9.77 11.18 5.86
N LYS A 17 -10.63 11.49 6.83
CA LYS A 17 -10.33 11.23 8.23
C LYS A 17 -10.13 9.74 8.47
N LEU A 18 -11.01 8.92 7.92
CA LEU A 18 -10.93 7.46 8.07
C LEU A 18 -9.66 6.92 7.45
N PHE A 19 -9.30 7.38 6.27
CA PHE A 19 -8.06 6.98 5.62
C PHE A 19 -6.84 7.28 6.49
N ARG A 20 -6.77 8.49 7.04
CA ARG A 20 -5.67 8.86 7.94
C ARG A 20 -5.61 7.97 9.19
N GLU A 21 -6.75 7.56 9.70
CA GLU A 21 -6.82 6.68 10.86
C GLU A 21 -6.42 5.24 10.53
N ARG A 22 -6.75 4.76 9.35
CA ARG A 22 -6.52 3.36 8.96
C ARG A 22 -5.14 3.10 8.40
N LEU A 23 -4.49 4.08 7.80
CA LEU A 23 -3.23 3.85 7.09
C LEU A 23 -2.17 3.21 7.97
N SER A 24 -1.99 3.69 9.20
CA SER A 24 -0.96 3.13 10.07
C SER A 24 -1.22 1.66 10.41
N ASP A 25 -2.47 1.28 10.60
CA ASP A 25 -2.84 -0.12 10.86
C ASP A 25 -2.60 -1.00 9.63
N TRP A 26 -2.93 -0.49 8.46
CA TRP A 26 -2.68 -1.20 7.20
C TRP A 26 -1.20 -1.42 6.97
N GLN A 27 -0.40 -0.40 7.23
CA GLN A 27 1.06 -0.50 7.09
C GLN A 27 1.66 -1.45 8.13
N GLU A 28 1.17 -1.40 9.37
CA GLU A 28 1.63 -2.34 10.39
C GLU A 28 1.36 -3.78 9.98
N ASN A 29 0.17 -4.04 9.44
CA ASN A 29 -0.20 -5.36 8.96
C ASN A 29 0.68 -5.82 7.80
N TYR A 30 0.97 -4.92 6.86
CA TYR A 30 1.86 -5.22 5.74
C TYR A 30 3.27 -5.53 6.22
N MET A 31 3.80 -4.73 7.13
CA MET A 31 5.15 -4.93 7.67
C MET A 31 5.27 -6.21 8.49
N LYS A 32 4.19 -6.67 9.14
CA LYS A 32 4.20 -7.98 9.78
C LYS A 32 4.51 -9.08 8.79
N GLY A 33 3.94 -9.01 7.59
CA GLY A 33 4.23 -9.94 6.51
C GLY A 33 5.68 -9.87 6.05
N LEU A 34 6.21 -8.65 5.89
CA LEU A 34 7.62 -8.46 5.52
C LEU A 34 8.56 -9.04 6.56
N VAL A 35 8.31 -8.77 7.83
CA VAL A 35 9.16 -9.29 8.92
C VAL A 35 9.16 -10.82 8.91
N LYS A 36 7.99 -11.41 8.68
CA LYS A 36 7.89 -12.88 8.58
C LYS A 36 8.74 -13.41 7.42
N GLU A 37 8.68 -12.76 6.27
CA GLU A 37 9.50 -13.14 5.12
C GLU A 37 10.99 -13.03 5.43
N TYR A 38 11.40 -11.98 6.13
CA TYR A 38 12.80 -11.81 6.54
C TYR A 38 13.23 -12.91 7.50
N VAL A 39 12.38 -13.27 8.47
CA VAL A 39 12.68 -14.35 9.41
C VAL A 39 12.87 -15.67 8.68
N ASP A 40 11.96 -15.99 7.76
CA ASP A 40 12.05 -17.23 6.97
C ASP A 40 13.33 -17.25 6.15
N PHE A 41 13.69 -16.13 5.53
CA PHE A 41 14.93 -16.02 4.78
C PHE A 41 16.17 -16.22 5.66
N LEU A 42 16.17 -15.58 6.84
CA LEU A 42 17.31 -15.69 7.76
C LEU A 42 17.44 -17.09 8.36
N ASN A 43 16.39 -17.86 8.39
CA ASN A 43 16.41 -19.25 8.86
C ASN A 43 16.83 -20.27 7.79
N ASP A 44 17.14 -19.80 6.59
CA ASP A 44 17.58 -20.70 5.50
C ASP A 44 19.01 -21.17 5.75
N ASP A 45 19.17 -22.42 6.14
CA ASP A 45 20.46 -23.01 6.48
C ASP A 45 21.37 -23.25 5.26
N THR A 46 20.85 -23.12 4.04
CA THR A 46 21.62 -23.35 2.82
C THR A 46 22.50 -22.17 2.43
N LYS A 47 22.30 -21.01 3.07
CA LYS A 47 23.00 -19.77 2.75
C LYS A 47 24.02 -19.40 3.82
N HIS A 48 25.12 -18.80 3.38
CA HIS A 48 26.14 -18.28 4.30
C HIS A 48 25.64 -17.03 5.03
N ALA A 49 26.18 -16.81 6.22
CA ALA A 49 25.82 -15.64 7.03
C ALA A 49 26.04 -14.32 6.29
N SER A 50 27.14 -14.22 5.54
CA SER A 50 27.43 -13.00 4.77
C SER A 50 26.41 -12.75 3.66
N GLU A 51 25.98 -13.82 2.99
CA GLU A 51 24.92 -13.70 1.97
C GLU A 51 23.61 -13.20 2.57
N LYS A 52 23.25 -13.76 3.71
CA LYS A 52 22.01 -13.34 4.43
C LYS A 52 22.08 -11.88 4.84
N PHE A 53 23.22 -11.47 5.37
CA PHE A 53 23.40 -10.08 5.86
C PHE A 53 23.22 -9.06 4.74
N TRP A 54 23.93 -9.26 3.62
CA TRP A 54 23.89 -8.29 2.53
C TRP A 54 22.60 -8.35 1.74
N GLU A 55 22.02 -9.53 1.58
CA GLU A 55 20.72 -9.66 0.92
C GLU A 55 19.60 -9.03 1.75
N LEU A 56 19.65 -9.20 3.07
CA LEU A 56 18.67 -8.55 3.94
C LEU A 56 18.75 -7.03 3.85
N GLU A 57 19.95 -6.49 3.85
CA GLU A 57 20.17 -5.04 3.71
C GLU A 57 19.58 -4.54 2.39
N LYS A 58 19.81 -5.26 1.31
CA LYS A 58 19.26 -4.93 -0.01
C LYS A 58 17.73 -4.95 -0.01
N ARG A 59 17.14 -6.00 0.58
CA ARG A 59 15.68 -6.12 0.66
C ARG A 59 15.05 -4.98 1.45
N ILE A 60 15.66 -4.62 2.57
CA ILE A 60 15.15 -3.52 3.40
C ILE A 60 15.21 -2.21 2.63
N LYS A 61 16.30 -1.96 1.91
CA LYS A 61 16.42 -0.76 1.08
C LYS A 61 15.32 -0.64 0.03
N GLU A 62 14.98 -1.76 -0.60
CA GLU A 62 13.91 -1.80 -1.59
C GLU A 62 12.53 -1.66 -0.93
N ASP A 63 12.30 -2.43 0.14
CA ASP A 63 10.99 -2.50 0.79
C ASP A 63 10.58 -1.19 1.46
N LYS A 64 11.54 -0.42 1.97
CA LYS A 64 11.20 0.84 2.66
C LYS A 64 10.65 1.92 1.73
N HIS A 65 10.71 1.73 0.42
CA HIS A 65 10.09 2.64 -0.54
C HIS A 65 8.66 2.23 -0.91
N HIS A 66 8.23 1.08 -0.43
CA HIS A 66 6.89 0.55 -0.72
C HIS A 66 5.84 1.30 0.11
N PRO A 67 4.66 1.60 -0.46
CA PRO A 67 3.61 2.32 0.29
C PRO A 67 3.10 1.58 1.52
N GLY A 68 3.30 0.26 1.62
CA GLY A 68 3.01 -0.51 2.83
C GLY A 68 3.97 -0.21 3.98
N VAL A 69 5.07 0.47 3.70
CA VAL A 69 6.07 0.87 4.70
C VAL A 69 6.04 2.38 4.92
N ILE A 70 6.03 3.15 3.83
CA ILE A 70 6.01 4.61 3.90
C ILE A 70 5.09 5.16 2.83
N MET A 71 4.28 6.15 3.19
CA MET A 71 3.42 6.84 2.24
C MET A 71 3.25 8.29 2.69
N GLU A 72 3.52 9.21 1.79
CA GLU A 72 3.22 10.60 2.00
C GLU A 72 1.74 10.83 1.69
N MET A 73 1.00 11.37 2.66
CA MET A 73 -0.45 11.53 2.53
C MET A 73 -0.82 12.91 2.02
N SER A 74 -1.69 12.95 1.03
CA SER A 74 -2.26 14.16 0.47
C SER A 74 -3.74 13.93 0.23
N LYS A 75 -4.57 14.86 0.71
CA LYS A 75 -6.02 14.76 0.51
C LYS A 75 -6.39 14.70 -0.97
N SER A 76 -5.74 15.48 -1.80
CA SER A 76 -6.02 15.53 -3.23
C SER A 76 -5.66 14.24 -3.96
N GLU A 77 -4.72 13.47 -3.43
CA GLU A 77 -4.27 12.22 -4.02
C GLU A 77 -4.83 10.98 -3.31
N ALA A 78 -5.66 11.19 -2.28
CA ALA A 78 -6.10 10.10 -1.39
C ALA A 78 -6.74 8.93 -2.12
N ILE A 79 -7.64 9.18 -3.08
CA ILE A 79 -8.30 8.09 -3.81
C ILE A 79 -7.30 7.32 -4.66
N TRP A 80 -6.37 8.02 -5.33
CA TRP A 80 -5.30 7.38 -6.08
C TRP A 80 -4.39 6.55 -5.16
N ASP A 81 -4.10 7.07 -3.97
CA ASP A 81 -3.27 6.37 -2.99
C ASP A 81 -3.96 5.09 -2.52
N ILE A 82 -5.27 5.12 -2.29
CA ILE A 82 -6.04 3.93 -1.91
C ILE A 82 -5.99 2.89 -3.03
N VAL A 83 -6.19 3.31 -4.29
CA VAL A 83 -6.07 2.41 -5.44
C VAL A 83 -4.69 1.78 -5.50
N ARG A 84 -3.65 2.58 -5.29
CA ARG A 84 -2.27 2.10 -5.29
C ARG A 84 -2.02 1.07 -4.19
N LEU A 85 -2.57 1.32 -2.99
CA LEU A 85 -2.45 0.37 -1.88
C LEU A 85 -3.09 -0.98 -2.22
N ILE A 86 -4.22 -0.97 -2.92
CA ILE A 86 -4.87 -2.21 -3.36
C ILE A 86 -4.01 -2.90 -4.42
N ARG A 87 -3.54 -2.18 -5.43
CA ARG A 87 -2.73 -2.75 -6.51
C ARG A 87 -1.42 -3.36 -6.00
N LEU A 88 -0.84 -2.75 -4.98
CA LEU A 88 0.42 -3.23 -4.39
C LEU A 88 0.19 -4.19 -3.22
N LYS A 89 -1.05 -4.63 -3.04
CA LYS A 89 -1.43 -5.68 -2.08
C LYS A 89 -1.18 -5.33 -0.62
N VAL A 90 -1.20 -4.04 -0.28
CA VAL A 90 -1.18 -3.60 1.11
C VAL A 90 -2.53 -3.83 1.75
N ILE A 91 -3.59 -3.54 1.00
CA ILE A 91 -4.98 -3.78 1.41
C ILE A 91 -5.73 -4.48 0.27
N THR A 92 -6.93 -4.97 0.59
CA THR A 92 -7.86 -5.48 -0.40
C THR A 92 -9.02 -4.51 -0.55
N TYR A 93 -9.83 -4.69 -1.61
CA TYR A 93 -11.04 -3.89 -1.78
C TYR A 93 -11.97 -4.01 -0.56
N ASP A 94 -12.05 -5.19 0.05
CA ASP A 94 -12.89 -5.44 1.22
C ASP A 94 -12.48 -4.58 2.44
N ASP A 95 -11.23 -4.15 2.50
CA ASP A 95 -10.76 -3.27 3.57
C ASP A 95 -11.40 -1.89 3.52
N LEU A 96 -12.12 -1.58 2.44
CA LEU A 96 -12.83 -0.30 2.28
C LEU A 96 -14.26 -0.35 2.80
N SER A 97 -14.68 -1.43 3.44
CA SER A 97 -16.09 -1.63 3.84
C SER A 97 -16.65 -0.54 4.75
N GLU A 98 -15.80 0.12 5.54
CA GLU A 98 -16.21 1.22 6.41
C GLU A 98 -16.26 2.59 5.71
N PHE A 99 -15.71 2.68 4.50
CA PHE A 99 -15.72 3.91 3.73
C PHE A 99 -17.07 4.11 3.06
N SER A 100 -17.33 5.33 2.59
CA SER A 100 -18.59 5.63 1.91
C SER A 100 -18.77 4.77 0.65
N ASP A 101 -20.02 4.56 0.27
CA ASP A 101 -20.33 3.84 -0.97
C ASP A 101 -19.75 4.58 -2.18
N GLU A 102 -19.79 5.90 -2.16
CA GLU A 102 -19.25 6.74 -3.23
C GLU A 102 -17.75 6.47 -3.44
N LEU A 103 -16.98 6.41 -2.35
CA LEU A 103 -15.56 6.12 -2.44
C LEU A 103 -15.34 4.70 -2.96
N GLN A 104 -16.07 3.75 -2.42
CA GLN A 104 -15.93 2.35 -2.83
C GLN A 104 -16.19 2.18 -4.33
N GLN A 105 -17.25 2.82 -4.84
CA GLN A 105 -17.59 2.76 -6.26
C GLN A 105 -16.53 3.43 -7.13
N GLU A 106 -16.00 4.55 -6.68
CA GLU A 106 -14.97 5.26 -7.43
C GLU A 106 -13.67 4.45 -7.52
N VAL A 107 -13.26 3.85 -6.42
CA VAL A 107 -12.08 2.97 -6.39
C VAL A 107 -12.30 1.78 -7.34
N LYS A 108 -13.47 1.16 -7.28
CA LYS A 108 -13.82 0.04 -8.17
C LYS A 108 -13.74 0.44 -9.63
N ARG A 109 -14.31 1.61 -9.97
CA ARG A 109 -14.28 2.14 -11.34
C ARG A 109 -12.84 2.31 -11.83
N ILE A 110 -11.98 2.89 -11.00
CA ILE A 110 -10.58 3.12 -11.37
C ILE A 110 -9.84 1.79 -11.55
N LEU A 111 -10.05 0.84 -10.66
CA LEU A 111 -9.42 -0.48 -10.75
C LEU A 111 -9.82 -1.22 -12.03
N GLU A 112 -11.07 -1.06 -12.47
CA GLU A 112 -11.57 -1.71 -13.70
C GLU A 112 -11.03 -1.05 -14.96
N ILE A 113 -10.90 0.27 -14.97
CA ILE A 113 -10.48 1.03 -16.17
C ILE A 113 -8.97 0.93 -16.40
N SER A 114 -8.19 0.98 -15.33
CA SER A 114 -6.75 1.20 -15.43
C SER A 114 -5.92 -0.04 -15.08
N ARG A 115 -6.34 -1.16 -15.55
CA ARG A 115 -5.59 -2.41 -15.38
C ARG A 115 -4.21 -2.33 -16.01
#